data_97ff1c21096f85e8b2a4b57829532931
#
_entry.id   97ff1c21096f85e8b2a4b57829532931
#
_cell.length_a   1.000
_cell.length_b   1.000
_cell.length_c   1.000
_cell.angle_alpha   90.00
_cell.angle_beta   90.00
_cell.angle_gamma   90.00
#
_symmetry.space_group_name_H-M   'P 1'
#
loop_
_entity.id
_entity.type
_entity.pdbx_description
1 polymer ?
#
loop_
_entity_poly.entity_id
_entity_poly.type
_entity_poly.pdbx_seq_one_letter_code
_entity_poly.pdbx_strand_id
1 'polypeptide(L)'
;MWGIAPFQENSTRADKYKALGRPLKQAIPSYVETWKPGERVKPLVVPEDLRTESFYLGDFGQAMKLGVPMTTQQGRPPLRWCSPDRLHNEPPSFACDMWSYMCLFAELYLDFEPFHGWANGGVITTIVEVLGPLPEKWKGSYVGDESRDEWYDPNTTLWHDSLSGLIESRRPDSDPVERQHVLSVLQRGFSYCPEERLTATQLLQDTSFRALIDKYCG
;
A
#
# COMPACT_ATOMS: atom_id res chain seq x y z
N MET A 1 -11.95 1.41 4.61
CA MET A 1 -13.01 0.38 4.78
C MET A 1 -14.32 0.96 4.33
N TRP A 2 -15.10 0.20 3.56
CA TRP A 2 -16.46 0.60 3.18
C TRP A 2 -17.34 0.67 4.42
N GLY A 3 -18.18 1.68 4.50
CA GLY A 3 -19.25 1.70 5.49
C GLY A 3 -20.33 0.69 5.13
N ILE A 4 -20.94 0.09 6.15
CA ILE A 4 -22.13 -0.72 6.03
C ILE A 4 -23.25 0.08 6.63
N ALA A 5 -24.44 0.08 6.02
CA ALA A 5 -25.63 0.76 6.53
C ALA A 5 -25.80 0.39 8.02
N PRO A 6 -26.00 1.39 8.89
CA PRO A 6 -25.95 1.17 10.32
C PRO A 6 -27.04 0.20 10.74
N PHE A 7 -26.64 -0.90 11.35
CA PHE A 7 -27.58 -1.63 12.17
C PHE A 7 -27.95 -0.72 13.32
N GLN A 8 -29.22 -0.63 13.64
CA GLN A 8 -29.67 0.10 14.82
C GLN A 8 -28.89 -0.39 16.05
N GLU A 9 -28.57 0.49 16.98
CA GLU A 9 -27.78 0.15 18.18
C GLU A 9 -28.30 -1.11 18.92
N ASN A 10 -29.60 -1.38 18.85
CA ASN A 10 -30.28 -2.53 19.45
C ASN A 10 -30.38 -3.75 18.52
N SER A 11 -29.70 -3.76 17.37
CA SER A 11 -29.76 -4.91 16.46
C SER A 11 -29.17 -6.16 17.10
N THR A 12 -29.96 -7.22 17.15
CA THR A 12 -29.53 -8.50 17.70
C THR A 12 -28.56 -9.20 16.75
N ARG A 13 -27.86 -10.23 17.28
CA ARG A 13 -27.04 -11.11 16.45
C ARG A 13 -27.88 -11.79 15.36
N ALA A 14 -29.12 -12.11 15.64
CA ALA A 14 -30.05 -12.72 14.69
C ALA A 14 -30.35 -11.78 13.51
N ASP A 15 -30.57 -10.49 13.78
CA ASP A 15 -30.79 -9.47 12.74
C ASP A 15 -29.59 -9.33 11.84
N LYS A 16 -28.40 -9.31 12.42
CA LYS A 16 -27.13 -9.24 11.66
C LYS A 16 -26.94 -10.48 10.80
N TYR A 17 -27.25 -11.67 11.30
CA TYR A 17 -27.19 -12.91 10.51
C TYR A 17 -28.26 -12.99 9.42
N LYS A 18 -29.41 -12.38 9.63
CA LYS A 18 -30.46 -12.30 8.61
C LYS A 18 -30.03 -11.41 7.45
N ALA A 19 -29.38 -10.28 7.72
CA ALA A 19 -28.94 -9.32 6.71
C ALA A 19 -27.65 -9.76 5.99
N LEU A 20 -26.68 -10.28 6.72
CA LEU A 20 -25.32 -10.55 6.22
C LEU A 20 -25.02 -12.05 5.99
N GLY A 21 -25.92 -12.93 6.40
CA GLY A 21 -25.66 -14.36 6.44
C GLY A 21 -24.84 -14.76 7.68
N ARG A 22 -24.79 -16.07 7.93
CA ARG A 22 -23.95 -16.61 8.99
C ARG A 22 -22.51 -16.75 8.56
N PRO A 23 -21.53 -16.54 9.46
CA PRO A 23 -20.13 -16.82 9.16
C PRO A 23 -19.96 -18.27 8.73
N LEU A 24 -19.34 -18.47 7.57
CA LEU A 24 -19.03 -19.78 7.03
C LEU A 24 -17.56 -20.11 7.32
N LYS A 25 -17.32 -21.34 7.73
CA LYS A 25 -15.96 -21.84 7.90
C LYS A 25 -15.37 -22.25 6.57
N GLN A 26 -14.09 -22.00 6.39
CA GLN A 26 -13.29 -22.45 5.26
C GLN A 26 -12.02 -23.10 5.80
N ALA A 27 -11.75 -24.32 5.38
CA ALA A 27 -10.49 -24.98 5.69
C ALA A 27 -9.33 -24.21 5.05
N ILE A 28 -8.24 -24.04 5.80
CA ILE A 28 -6.98 -23.55 5.28
C ILE A 28 -6.19 -24.77 4.83
N PRO A 29 -5.91 -24.91 3.52
CA PRO A 29 -5.07 -26.01 3.07
C PRO A 29 -3.68 -25.87 3.71
N SER A 30 -3.21 -26.98 4.30
CA SER A 30 -1.84 -27.05 4.80
C SER A 30 -0.94 -27.42 3.64
N TYR A 31 -0.04 -26.52 3.26
CA TYR A 31 0.99 -26.79 2.24
C TYR A 31 2.27 -27.38 2.85
N VAL A 32 2.32 -27.49 4.17
CA VAL A 32 3.46 -28.01 4.92
C VAL A 32 2.95 -29.15 5.81
N GLU A 33 3.49 -30.35 5.63
CA GLU A 33 3.05 -31.57 6.37
C GLU A 33 3.11 -31.43 7.89
N THR A 34 3.99 -30.55 8.40
CA THR A 34 4.15 -30.28 9.83
C THR A 34 3.10 -29.33 10.39
N TRP A 35 2.30 -28.69 9.57
CA TRP A 35 1.28 -27.73 10.02
C TRP A 35 -0.06 -28.43 10.22
N LYS A 36 -0.70 -28.17 11.33
CA LYS A 36 -2.07 -28.63 11.57
C LYS A 36 -3.02 -27.90 10.62
N PRO A 37 -4.01 -28.59 10.04
CA PRO A 37 -5.07 -27.95 9.29
C PRO A 37 -5.75 -26.90 10.15
N GLY A 38 -5.91 -25.70 9.62
CA GLY A 38 -6.61 -24.59 10.26
C GLY A 38 -7.99 -24.36 9.66
N GLU A 39 -8.79 -23.59 10.34
CA GLU A 39 -10.06 -23.07 9.83
C GLU A 39 -10.03 -21.53 9.89
N ARG A 40 -10.52 -20.91 8.85
CA ARG A 40 -10.78 -19.48 8.82
C ARG A 40 -12.24 -19.18 8.56
N VAL A 41 -12.69 -18.00 8.92
CA VAL A 41 -14.00 -17.50 8.50
C VAL A 41 -13.90 -17.06 7.04
N LYS A 42 -14.82 -17.52 6.20
CA LYS A 42 -14.92 -17.08 4.82
C LYS A 42 -15.16 -15.57 4.77
N PRO A 43 -14.52 -14.84 3.85
CA PRO A 43 -14.84 -13.43 3.66
C PRO A 43 -16.33 -13.21 3.47
N LEU A 44 -16.87 -12.21 4.14
CA LEU A 44 -18.28 -11.84 4.03
C LEU A 44 -18.47 -11.01 2.77
N VAL A 45 -19.42 -11.43 1.95
CA VAL A 45 -19.89 -10.60 0.83
C VAL A 45 -21.00 -9.71 1.34
N VAL A 46 -20.73 -8.41 1.47
CA VAL A 46 -21.74 -7.43 1.88
C VAL A 46 -22.65 -7.13 0.71
N PRO A 47 -23.99 -7.31 0.84
CA PRO A 47 -24.94 -6.92 -0.19
C PRO A 47 -24.80 -5.45 -0.58
N GLU A 48 -25.02 -5.13 -1.85
CA GLU A 48 -24.81 -3.77 -2.36
C GLU A 48 -25.73 -2.75 -1.69
N ASP A 49 -26.96 -3.12 -1.43
CA ASP A 49 -27.97 -2.30 -0.74
C ASP A 49 -27.60 -1.96 0.72
N LEU A 50 -26.66 -2.70 1.30
CA LEU A 50 -26.12 -2.44 2.64
C LEU A 50 -24.79 -1.67 2.62
N ARG A 51 -24.21 -1.43 1.45
CA ARG A 51 -22.98 -0.63 1.34
C ARG A 51 -23.33 0.85 1.39
N THR A 52 -22.53 1.60 2.10
CA THR A 52 -22.60 3.07 2.07
C THR A 52 -21.50 3.61 1.19
N GLU A 53 -21.71 4.80 0.62
CA GLU A 53 -20.66 5.52 -0.12
C GLU A 53 -19.59 6.13 0.80
N SER A 54 -19.73 5.93 2.11
CA SER A 54 -18.79 6.45 3.09
C SER A 54 -17.62 5.50 3.28
N PHE A 55 -16.42 6.06 3.28
CA PHE A 55 -15.18 5.35 3.60
C PHE A 55 -14.70 5.77 4.98
N TYR A 56 -14.23 4.80 5.73
CA TYR A 56 -13.70 5.04 7.06
C TYR A 56 -12.24 4.61 7.12
N LEU A 57 -11.39 5.47 7.66
CA LEU A 57 -10.07 5.08 8.11
C LEU A 57 -10.23 4.25 9.39
N GLY A 58 -9.58 3.10 9.42
CA GLY A 58 -9.66 2.18 10.56
C GLY A 58 -8.37 1.42 10.77
N ASP A 59 -8.41 0.44 11.68
CA ASP A 59 -7.26 -0.38 12.05
C ASP A 59 -6.11 0.44 12.65
N PHE A 60 -6.42 1.18 13.73
CA PHE A 60 -5.44 1.98 14.46
C PHE A 60 -4.54 1.16 15.39
N GLY A 61 -4.51 -0.18 15.27
CA GLY A 61 -3.70 -1.05 16.12
C GLY A 61 -2.19 -0.81 16.05
N GLN A 62 -1.72 -0.26 14.95
CA GLN A 62 -0.32 0.15 14.75
C GLN A 62 -0.14 1.67 14.73
N ALA A 63 -1.18 2.43 15.03
CA ALA A 63 -1.09 3.89 15.06
C ALA A 63 -0.19 4.35 16.20
N MET A 64 0.61 5.37 15.92
CA MET A 64 1.63 5.86 16.83
C MET A 64 1.59 7.38 16.93
N LYS A 65 1.89 7.90 18.13
CA LYS A 65 2.03 9.33 18.33
C LYS A 65 3.48 9.74 18.05
N LEU A 66 3.67 10.70 17.16
CA LEU A 66 5.00 11.25 16.90
C LEU A 66 5.58 11.95 18.13
N GLY A 67 6.93 11.91 18.25
CA GLY A 67 7.64 12.52 19.37
C GLY A 67 7.76 11.62 20.62
N VAL A 68 7.24 10.41 20.58
CA VAL A 68 7.50 9.42 21.63
C VAL A 68 8.73 8.58 21.22
N PRO A 69 9.70 8.35 22.11
CA PRO A 69 10.83 7.47 21.81
C PRO A 69 10.33 6.07 21.43
N MET A 70 10.76 5.60 20.27
CA MET A 70 10.29 4.33 19.73
C MET A 70 11.45 3.53 19.16
N THR A 71 11.32 2.22 19.21
CA THR A 71 12.24 1.34 18.49
C THR A 71 11.91 1.37 17.00
N THR A 72 12.92 1.30 16.16
CA THR A 72 12.79 1.31 14.71
C THR A 72 11.97 0.13 14.14
N GLN A 73 11.75 -0.90 14.95
CA GLN A 73 10.96 -2.08 14.59
C GLN A 73 9.45 -1.94 14.84
N GLN A 74 9.06 -0.99 15.71
CA GLN A 74 7.62 -0.79 16.01
C GLN A 74 6.90 -0.13 14.84
N GLY A 75 5.65 -0.54 14.62
CA GLY A 75 4.76 0.07 13.64
C GLY A 75 5.20 -0.07 12.19
N ARG A 76 5.85 -1.17 11.81
CA ARG A 76 6.08 -1.47 10.40
C ARG A 76 4.81 -2.05 9.79
N PRO A 77 4.32 -1.47 8.69
CA PRO A 77 3.26 -2.07 7.92
C PRO A 77 3.75 -3.35 7.22
N PRO A 78 2.86 -4.16 6.61
CA PRO A 78 3.28 -5.23 5.73
C PRO A 78 4.27 -4.72 4.67
N LEU A 79 5.28 -5.53 4.35
CA LEU A 79 6.47 -5.12 3.58
C LEU A 79 6.16 -4.39 2.27
N ARG A 80 5.16 -4.84 1.53
CA ARG A 80 4.77 -4.25 0.25
C ARG A 80 4.26 -2.80 0.33
N TRP A 81 3.86 -2.37 1.51
CA TRP A 81 3.42 -0.98 1.77
C TRP A 81 4.38 -0.22 2.68
N CYS A 82 5.47 -0.89 3.11
CA CYS A 82 6.49 -0.29 3.95
C CYS A 82 7.41 0.60 3.12
N SER A 83 7.59 1.83 3.54
CA SER A 83 8.51 2.74 2.86
C SER A 83 9.96 2.28 2.98
N PRO A 84 10.79 2.49 1.94
CA PRO A 84 12.17 2.01 1.94
C PRO A 84 13.04 2.65 3.03
N ASP A 85 12.76 3.89 3.43
CA ASP A 85 13.40 4.54 4.59
C ASP A 85 13.19 3.72 5.88
N ARG A 86 12.00 3.19 6.10
CA ARG A 86 11.71 2.32 7.24
C ARG A 86 12.45 0.98 7.19
N LEU A 87 12.72 0.48 6.01
CA LEU A 87 13.52 -0.72 5.80
C LEU A 87 15.02 -0.46 5.94
N HIS A 88 15.43 0.82 5.99
CA HIS A 88 16.80 1.29 6.22
C HIS A 88 16.96 1.96 7.59
N ASN A 89 16.19 1.51 8.57
CA ASN A 89 16.30 1.89 9.97
C ASN A 89 15.97 3.37 10.29
N GLU A 90 15.33 4.08 9.35
CA GLU A 90 14.84 5.43 9.62
C GLU A 90 13.62 5.40 10.55
N PRO A 91 13.44 6.40 11.41
CA PRO A 91 12.30 6.47 12.30
C PRO A 91 10.98 6.66 11.55
N PRO A 92 9.83 6.23 12.12
CA PRO A 92 8.53 6.46 11.51
C PRO A 92 8.19 7.95 11.44
N SER A 93 7.54 8.33 10.34
CA SER A 93 7.09 9.69 10.08
C SER A 93 5.75 9.68 9.32
N PHE A 94 5.10 10.83 9.20
CA PHE A 94 3.92 10.96 8.32
C PHE A 94 4.23 10.64 6.85
N ALA A 95 5.47 10.81 6.43
CA ALA A 95 5.89 10.45 5.08
C ALA A 95 5.82 8.94 4.82
N CYS A 96 5.95 8.10 5.86
CA CYS A 96 5.76 6.65 5.74
C CYS A 96 4.31 6.31 5.42
N ASP A 97 3.35 6.99 6.05
CA ASP A 97 1.92 6.81 5.76
C ASP A 97 1.59 7.26 4.33
N MET A 98 2.22 8.34 3.87
CA MET A 98 2.06 8.80 2.48
C MET A 98 2.61 7.80 1.46
N TRP A 99 3.74 7.13 1.76
CA TRP A 99 4.21 6.03 0.92
C TRP A 99 3.19 4.89 0.84
N SER A 100 2.69 4.43 2.00
CA SER A 100 1.68 3.38 2.06
C SER A 100 0.40 3.77 1.31
N TYR A 101 -0.02 5.04 1.43
CA TYR A 101 -1.15 5.59 0.68
C TYR A 101 -0.89 5.56 -0.83
N MET A 102 0.30 5.94 -1.28
CA MET A 102 0.67 5.90 -2.70
C MET A 102 0.72 4.47 -3.25
N CYS A 103 1.19 3.50 -2.46
CA CYS A 103 1.10 2.08 -2.84
C CYS A 103 -0.35 1.67 -3.09
N LEU A 104 -1.24 2.04 -2.18
CA LEU A 104 -2.66 1.73 -2.29
C LEU A 104 -3.32 2.44 -3.49
N PHE A 105 -2.99 3.72 -3.70
CA PHE A 105 -3.45 4.49 -4.85
C PHE A 105 -2.98 3.85 -6.17
N ALA A 106 -1.70 3.47 -6.26
CA ALA A 106 -1.16 2.80 -7.43
C ALA A 106 -1.82 1.43 -7.67
N GLU A 107 -2.01 0.63 -6.62
CA GLU A 107 -2.69 -0.68 -6.70
C GLU A 107 -4.12 -0.53 -7.22
N LEU A 108 -4.88 0.43 -6.71
CA LEU A 108 -6.25 0.70 -7.16
C LEU A 108 -6.32 1.20 -8.61
N TYR A 109 -5.36 2.03 -9.02
CA TYR A 109 -5.33 2.57 -10.37
C TYR A 109 -4.84 1.54 -11.41
N LEU A 110 -3.79 0.80 -11.07
CA LEU A 110 -3.14 -0.14 -11.99
C LEU A 110 -3.77 -1.54 -11.99
N ASP A 111 -4.63 -1.85 -11.00
CA ASP A 111 -5.07 -3.22 -10.69
C ASP A 111 -3.88 -4.17 -10.50
N PHE A 112 -2.79 -3.64 -9.95
CA PHE A 112 -1.53 -4.34 -9.79
C PHE A 112 -0.69 -3.74 -8.65
N GLU A 113 -0.08 -4.59 -7.84
CA GLU A 113 0.84 -4.17 -6.77
C GLU A 113 2.19 -3.73 -7.38
N PRO A 114 2.55 -2.44 -7.33
CA PRO A 114 3.79 -1.95 -7.95
C PRO A 114 5.05 -2.54 -7.30
N PHE A 115 4.98 -2.81 -6.00
CA PHE A 115 6.08 -3.37 -5.22
C PHE A 115 5.64 -4.69 -4.60
N HIS A 116 6.21 -5.78 -5.05
CA HIS A 116 5.86 -7.12 -4.61
C HIS A 116 7.11 -7.92 -4.24
N GLY A 117 6.92 -8.97 -3.47
CA GLY A 117 7.99 -9.86 -3.05
C GLY A 117 7.62 -10.63 -1.79
N TRP A 118 8.15 -11.83 -1.65
CA TRP A 118 7.85 -12.70 -0.52
C TRP A 118 8.76 -12.42 0.69
N ALA A 119 9.89 -11.78 0.47
CA ALA A 119 10.87 -11.41 1.49
C ALA A 119 11.26 -9.93 1.34
N ASN A 120 11.88 -9.37 2.38
CA ASN A 120 12.32 -7.98 2.40
C ASN A 120 13.17 -7.61 1.17
N GLY A 121 14.13 -8.47 0.80
CA GLY A 121 14.96 -8.28 -0.38
C GLY A 121 14.16 -8.24 -1.67
N GLY A 122 13.11 -9.07 -1.80
CA GLY A 122 12.24 -9.06 -2.97
C GLY A 122 11.50 -7.74 -3.15
N VAL A 123 10.94 -7.16 -2.08
CA VAL A 123 10.26 -5.86 -2.13
C VAL A 123 11.23 -4.73 -2.50
N ILE A 124 12.41 -4.67 -1.89
CA ILE A 124 13.40 -3.64 -2.23
C ILE A 124 13.86 -3.79 -3.68
N THR A 125 14.08 -5.00 -4.15
CA THR A 125 14.45 -5.24 -5.56
C THR A 125 13.40 -4.65 -6.50
N THR A 126 12.12 -4.92 -6.27
CA THR A 126 11.05 -4.37 -7.13
C THR A 126 10.89 -2.85 -6.99
N ILE A 127 11.14 -2.28 -5.81
CA ILE A 127 11.20 -0.82 -5.64
C ILE A 127 12.31 -0.23 -6.53
N VAL A 128 13.52 -0.82 -6.48
CA VAL A 128 14.66 -0.37 -7.29
C VAL A 128 14.40 -0.57 -8.79
N GLU A 129 13.78 -1.66 -9.18
CA GLU A 129 13.40 -1.93 -10.57
C GLU A 129 12.44 -0.89 -11.14
N VAL A 130 11.52 -0.40 -10.33
CA VAL A 130 10.48 0.57 -10.78
C VAL A 130 10.93 2.02 -10.62
N LEU A 131 11.62 2.36 -9.55
CA LEU A 131 11.93 3.75 -9.17
C LEU A 131 13.40 4.14 -9.39
N GLY A 132 14.26 3.17 -9.63
CA GLY A 132 15.70 3.39 -9.72
C GLY A 132 16.45 3.12 -8.40
N PRO A 133 17.77 3.33 -8.40
CA PRO A 133 18.62 2.97 -7.28
C PRO A 133 18.29 3.74 -6.00
N LEU A 134 18.48 3.08 -4.88
CA LEU A 134 18.31 3.68 -3.56
C LEU A 134 19.41 4.71 -3.28
N PRO A 135 19.16 5.69 -2.39
CA PRO A 135 20.19 6.63 -1.95
C PRO A 135 21.40 5.91 -1.36
N GLU A 136 22.61 6.25 -1.83
CA GLU A 136 23.87 5.64 -1.37
C GLU A 136 24.06 5.75 0.15
N LYS A 137 23.56 6.83 0.75
CA LYS A 137 23.60 7.05 2.21
C LYS A 137 22.90 5.95 3.03
N TRP A 138 22.05 5.14 2.41
CA TRP A 138 21.36 4.03 3.07
C TRP A 138 22.11 2.70 2.98
N LYS A 139 23.18 2.63 2.20
CA LYS A 139 24.00 1.44 2.07
C LYS A 139 24.52 0.99 3.44
N GLY A 140 24.31 -0.29 3.76
CA GLY A 140 24.69 -0.88 5.05
C GLY A 140 23.71 -0.66 6.21
N SER A 141 22.62 0.10 6.01
CA SER A 141 21.59 0.30 7.05
C SER A 141 20.33 -0.53 6.86
N TYR A 142 20.27 -1.37 5.82
CA TYR A 142 19.16 -2.26 5.57
C TYR A 142 18.94 -3.27 6.70
N VAL A 143 17.68 -3.44 7.12
CA VAL A 143 17.28 -4.24 8.29
C VAL A 143 16.76 -5.63 7.92
N GLY A 144 17.20 -6.20 6.84
CA GLY A 144 16.89 -7.55 6.42
C GLY A 144 18.15 -8.42 6.31
N ASP A 145 17.95 -9.72 6.15
CA ASP A 145 19.03 -10.68 6.10
C ASP A 145 19.84 -10.63 4.78
N GLU A 146 19.26 -10.07 3.71
CA GLU A 146 19.85 -10.03 2.38
C GLU A 146 19.99 -8.59 1.88
N SER A 147 21.06 -7.89 2.29
CA SER A 147 21.41 -6.60 1.67
C SER A 147 22.17 -6.85 0.37
N ARG A 148 21.84 -6.08 -0.67
CA ARG A 148 22.49 -6.16 -1.99
C ARG A 148 23.05 -4.82 -2.37
N ASP A 149 24.36 -4.79 -2.67
CA ASP A 149 25.06 -3.57 -3.06
C ASP A 149 24.53 -2.96 -4.35
N GLU A 150 24.00 -3.80 -5.26
CA GLU A 150 23.42 -3.39 -6.53
C GLU A 150 22.18 -2.48 -6.38
N TRP A 151 21.47 -2.53 -5.24
CA TRP A 151 20.35 -1.63 -4.98
C TRP A 151 20.74 -0.15 -4.89
N TYR A 152 22.00 0.13 -4.61
CA TYR A 152 22.55 1.47 -4.39
C TYR A 152 23.46 1.92 -5.55
N ASP A 153 23.65 1.07 -6.57
CA ASP A 153 24.50 1.40 -7.70
C ASP A 153 23.71 2.23 -8.74
N PRO A 154 24.09 3.49 -8.99
CA PRO A 154 23.43 4.34 -9.95
C PRO A 154 23.55 3.83 -11.39
N ASN A 155 24.46 2.89 -11.67
CA ASN A 155 24.62 2.26 -12.97
C ASN A 155 23.82 0.98 -13.13
N THR A 156 23.08 0.57 -12.10
CA THR A 156 22.21 -0.62 -12.18
C THR A 156 21.21 -0.45 -13.30
N THR A 157 21.28 -1.32 -14.29
CA THR A 157 20.32 -1.35 -15.39
C THR A 157 19.01 -1.93 -14.85
N LEU A 158 17.97 -1.15 -14.88
CA LEU A 158 16.63 -1.61 -14.52
C LEU A 158 16.18 -2.67 -15.54
N TRP A 159 15.89 -3.87 -15.07
CA TRP A 159 15.48 -5.01 -15.91
C TRP A 159 14.01 -4.95 -16.31
N HIS A 160 13.24 -4.08 -15.69
CA HIS A 160 11.80 -3.92 -15.86
C HIS A 160 11.43 -2.50 -16.23
N ASP A 161 10.18 -2.35 -16.62
CA ASP A 161 9.63 -1.05 -16.98
C ASP A 161 9.76 -0.06 -15.83
N SER A 162 10.25 1.12 -16.13
CA SER A 162 10.16 2.27 -15.23
C SER A 162 8.70 2.48 -14.79
N LEU A 163 8.49 3.30 -13.78
CA LEU A 163 7.13 3.66 -13.32
C LEU A 163 6.21 4.11 -14.49
N SER A 164 6.76 4.81 -15.47
CA SER A 164 6.04 5.19 -16.71
C SER A 164 5.64 3.97 -17.53
N GLY A 165 6.59 3.07 -17.80
CA GLY A 165 6.32 1.84 -18.55
C GLY A 165 5.32 0.93 -17.84
N LEU A 166 5.39 0.86 -16.50
CA LEU A 166 4.40 0.13 -15.71
C LEU A 166 2.99 0.72 -15.88
N ILE A 167 2.85 2.05 -15.84
CA ILE A 167 1.57 2.71 -16.06
C ILE A 167 1.05 2.44 -17.48
N GLU A 168 1.90 2.55 -18.48
CA GLU A 168 1.53 2.31 -19.89
C GLU A 168 1.09 0.86 -20.13
N SER A 169 1.83 -0.10 -19.58
CA SER A 169 1.52 -1.52 -19.76
C SER A 169 0.25 -1.96 -19.05
N ARG A 170 -0.05 -1.37 -17.87
CA ARG A 170 -1.22 -1.73 -17.07
C ARG A 170 -2.48 -0.96 -17.45
N ARG A 171 -2.33 0.22 -18.02
CA ARG A 171 -3.45 1.08 -18.45
C ARG A 171 -3.30 1.51 -19.91
N PRO A 172 -3.21 0.55 -20.86
CA PRO A 172 -2.98 0.87 -22.29
C PRO A 172 -4.14 1.69 -22.87
N ASP A 173 -5.36 1.47 -22.41
CA ASP A 173 -6.58 2.13 -22.92
C ASP A 173 -6.86 3.49 -22.25
N SER A 174 -6.07 3.89 -21.24
CA SER A 174 -6.27 5.19 -20.59
C SER A 174 -5.73 6.34 -21.45
N ASP A 175 -6.32 7.53 -21.26
CA ASP A 175 -5.88 8.76 -21.91
C ASP A 175 -4.40 9.06 -21.56
N PRO A 176 -3.53 9.40 -22.55
CA PRO A 176 -2.16 9.81 -22.27
C PRO A 176 -2.02 10.95 -21.25
N VAL A 177 -2.95 11.91 -21.26
CA VAL A 177 -2.96 13.01 -20.27
C VAL A 177 -3.23 12.49 -18.86
N GLU A 178 -4.16 11.56 -18.74
CA GLU A 178 -4.44 10.88 -17.45
C GLU A 178 -3.21 10.13 -16.95
N ARG A 179 -2.54 9.34 -17.81
CA ARG A 179 -1.30 8.63 -17.46
C ARG A 179 -0.22 9.59 -16.98
N GLN A 180 -0.11 10.76 -17.60
CA GLN A 180 0.81 11.80 -17.18
C GLN A 180 0.47 12.38 -15.80
N HIS A 181 -0.80 12.60 -15.51
CA HIS A 181 -1.24 13.01 -14.17
C HIS A 181 -0.91 11.95 -13.11
N VAL A 182 -1.20 10.68 -13.38
CA VAL A 182 -0.86 9.58 -12.48
C VAL A 182 0.64 9.48 -12.27
N LEU A 183 1.42 9.52 -13.33
CA LEU A 183 2.89 9.49 -13.25
C LEU A 183 3.43 10.62 -12.37
N SER A 184 2.96 11.85 -12.59
CA SER A 184 3.37 13.03 -11.81
C SER A 184 3.07 12.85 -10.32
N VAL A 185 1.89 12.34 -9.96
CA VAL A 185 1.51 12.10 -8.56
C VAL A 185 2.37 10.99 -7.95
N LEU A 186 2.53 9.87 -8.65
CA LEU A 186 3.27 8.71 -8.14
C LEU A 186 4.77 8.99 -7.99
N GLN A 187 5.40 9.69 -8.94
CA GLN A 187 6.82 10.08 -8.84
C GLN A 187 7.11 10.91 -7.59
N ARG A 188 6.24 11.86 -7.26
CA ARG A 188 6.38 12.71 -6.08
C ARG A 188 5.99 11.99 -4.79
N GLY A 189 5.02 11.09 -4.86
CA GLY A 189 4.58 10.28 -3.73
C GLY A 189 5.56 9.17 -3.36
N PHE A 190 6.30 8.65 -4.34
CA PHE A 190 7.33 7.64 -4.16
C PHE A 190 8.75 8.22 -4.07
N SER A 191 8.89 9.51 -3.72
CA SER A 191 10.23 10.03 -3.40
C SER A 191 10.88 9.20 -2.29
N TYR A 192 12.13 8.80 -2.50
CA TYR A 192 12.91 8.09 -1.48
C TYR A 192 13.16 8.96 -0.26
N CYS A 193 13.44 10.25 -0.46
CA CYS A 193 13.63 11.20 0.62
C CYS A 193 12.29 11.55 1.27
N PRO A 194 12.07 11.21 2.56
CA PRO A 194 10.80 11.50 3.24
C PRO A 194 10.43 12.98 3.21
N GLU A 195 11.44 13.88 3.23
CA GLU A 195 11.27 15.33 3.22
C GLU A 195 10.76 15.87 1.87
N GLU A 196 11.04 15.16 0.78
CA GLU A 196 10.62 15.49 -0.58
C GLU A 196 9.30 14.83 -0.97
N ARG A 197 8.87 13.86 -0.18
CA ARG A 197 7.65 13.09 -0.45
C ARG A 197 6.42 13.97 -0.24
N LEU A 198 5.44 13.86 -1.13
CA LEU A 198 4.17 14.59 -1.01
C LEU A 198 3.55 14.41 0.39
N THR A 199 3.21 15.51 1.01
CA THR A 199 2.33 15.50 2.19
C THR A 199 0.85 15.37 1.76
N ALA A 200 -0.02 14.95 2.67
CA ALA A 200 -1.46 14.88 2.41
C ALA A 200 -2.05 16.24 1.95
N THR A 201 -1.61 17.34 2.57
CA THR A 201 -2.03 18.69 2.18
C THR A 201 -1.58 19.04 0.76
N GLN A 202 -0.33 18.75 0.42
CA GLN A 202 0.19 19.00 -0.93
C GLN A 202 -0.55 18.14 -1.97
N LEU A 203 -0.82 16.87 -1.65
CA LEU A 203 -1.57 15.99 -2.53
C LEU A 203 -2.98 16.53 -2.81
N LEU A 204 -3.71 16.96 -1.79
CA LEU A 204 -5.06 17.53 -1.95
C LEU A 204 -5.07 18.84 -2.77
N GLN A 205 -3.95 19.54 -2.85
CA GLN A 205 -3.79 20.76 -3.64
C GLN A 205 -3.17 20.52 -5.01
N ASP A 206 -2.68 19.31 -5.25
CA ASP A 206 -1.99 18.94 -6.49
C ASP A 206 -2.95 18.94 -7.69
N THR A 207 -2.58 19.63 -8.74
CA THR A 207 -3.42 19.78 -9.94
C THR A 207 -3.66 18.45 -10.66
N SER A 208 -2.63 17.59 -10.71
CA SER A 208 -2.73 16.27 -11.33
C SER A 208 -3.65 15.35 -10.53
N PHE A 209 -3.51 15.35 -9.19
CA PHE A 209 -4.38 14.57 -8.33
C PHE A 209 -5.83 15.04 -8.41
N ARG A 210 -6.07 16.36 -8.42
CA ARG A 210 -7.42 16.92 -8.59
C ARG A 210 -8.04 16.54 -9.92
N ALA A 211 -7.29 16.60 -11.02
CA ALA A 211 -7.80 16.19 -12.32
C ALA A 211 -8.24 14.72 -12.35
N LEU A 212 -7.53 13.84 -11.61
CA LEU A 212 -7.94 12.45 -11.45
C LEU A 212 -9.20 12.31 -10.61
N ILE A 213 -9.29 13.03 -9.49
CA ILE A 213 -10.49 13.03 -8.62
C ILE A 213 -11.71 13.52 -9.41
N ASP A 214 -11.60 14.62 -10.12
CA ASP A 214 -12.69 15.20 -10.91
C ASP A 214 -13.16 14.21 -12.00
N LYS A 215 -12.25 13.43 -12.55
CA LYS A 215 -12.60 12.41 -13.57
C LYS A 215 -13.36 11.21 -13.00
N TYR A 216 -13.01 10.75 -11.79
CA TYR A 216 -13.53 9.49 -11.24
C TYR A 216 -14.57 9.67 -10.15
N CYS A 217 -14.68 10.86 -9.57
CA CYS A 217 -15.61 11.16 -8.46
C CYS A 217 -16.57 12.30 -8.78
N GLY A 218 -16.49 12.89 -10.00
CA GLY A 218 -17.33 13.99 -10.47
C GLY A 218 -18.69 13.56 -11.03
#